data_580a590c0badeaa5ce02ed0b0a6bcec8
#
_entry.id   580a590c0badeaa5ce02ed0b0a6bcec8
#
_cell.length_a   1.000
_cell.length_b   1.000
_cell.length_c   1.000
_cell.angle_alpha   90.00
_cell.angle_beta   90.00
_cell.angle_gamma   90.00
#
_symmetry.space_group_name_H-M   'P 1'
#
loop_
_entity.id
_entity.type
_entity.pdbx_description
1 polymer ?
#
loop_
_entity_poly.entity_id
_entity_poly.type
_entity_poly.pdbx_seq_one_letter_code
_entity_poly.pdbx_strand_id
1 'polypeptide(L)'
;SSAASDVYKRQVLGLYYITKPRKGVKGEGLVFYGPEEAIIAYNEKRADLHAEVKCMVNDIDENGQRVSVLKDTTIGRILFNQVVPEEVGYINTVLTKKSLRDIIAVVMKKAGADKVAAFLDDIKNMGYRMAFQGGLSFNLDAVIIPEEKEKLVQEGYDRSDAIMEDYNMGLITNNE
;
A
#
# COMPACT_ATOMS: atom_id res chain seq x y z
N SER A 1 11.20 4.47 -19.72
CA SER A 1 12.63 4.70 -19.51
C SER A 1 13.14 3.88 -18.33
N SER A 2 14.43 3.62 -18.28
CA SER A 2 15.06 2.89 -17.18
C SER A 2 14.89 3.62 -15.84
N ALA A 3 14.92 4.95 -15.85
CA ALA A 3 14.73 5.75 -14.62
C ALA A 3 13.32 5.60 -14.04
N ALA A 4 12.29 5.63 -14.88
CA ALA A 4 10.89 5.44 -14.45
C ALA A 4 10.68 4.04 -13.88
N SER A 5 11.27 3.02 -14.52
CA SER A 5 11.21 1.63 -14.05
C SER A 5 11.90 1.47 -12.70
N ASP A 6 13.04 2.13 -12.49
CA ASP A 6 13.76 2.08 -11.21
C ASP A 6 12.96 2.75 -10.09
N VAL A 7 12.29 3.86 -10.35
CA VAL A 7 11.41 4.53 -9.39
C VAL A 7 10.26 3.60 -9.03
N TYR A 8 9.63 2.98 -10.02
CA TYR A 8 8.53 2.05 -9.78
C TYR A 8 8.96 0.86 -8.92
N LYS A 9 10.12 0.28 -9.22
CA LYS A 9 10.67 -0.81 -8.40
C LYS A 9 10.83 -0.43 -6.95
N ARG A 10 11.38 0.76 -6.70
CA ARG A 10 11.57 1.26 -5.34
C ARG A 10 10.24 1.43 -4.63
N GLN A 11 9.23 1.94 -5.32
CA GLN A 11 7.88 2.08 -4.77
C GLN A 11 7.28 0.73 -4.39
N VAL A 12 7.38 -0.27 -5.25
CA VAL A 12 6.87 -1.63 -4.97
C VAL A 12 7.59 -2.24 -3.77
N LEU A 13 8.90 -2.15 -3.72
CA LEU A 13 9.68 -2.67 -2.60
C LEU A 13 9.34 -1.94 -1.30
N GLY A 14 9.16 -0.62 -1.37
CA GLY A 14 8.76 0.18 -0.22
C GLY A 14 7.37 -0.20 0.29
N LEU A 15 6.42 -0.40 -0.59
CA LEU A 15 5.06 -0.81 -0.22
C LEU A 15 5.04 -2.23 0.37
N TYR A 16 5.81 -3.12 -0.18
CA TYR A 16 5.99 -4.47 0.38
C TYR A 16 6.49 -4.37 1.82
N TYR A 17 7.55 -3.60 2.06
CA TYR A 17 8.09 -3.38 3.40
C TYR A 17 7.05 -2.79 4.35
N ILE A 18 6.37 -1.73 3.93
CA ILE A 18 5.37 -1.02 4.76
C ILE A 18 4.24 -1.95 5.20
N THR A 19 3.80 -2.84 4.31
CA THR A 19 2.62 -3.69 4.56
C THR A 19 2.93 -5.06 5.13
N LYS A 20 4.21 -5.42 5.23
CA LYS A 20 4.64 -6.70 5.76
C LYS A 20 4.45 -6.75 7.28
N PRO A 21 3.79 -7.77 7.83
CA PRO A 21 3.69 -7.93 9.28
C PRO A 21 5.00 -8.47 9.86
N ARG A 22 5.23 -8.17 11.14
CA ARG A 22 6.37 -8.74 11.89
C ARG A 22 5.89 -9.08 13.31
N LYS A 23 6.20 -10.28 13.76
CA LYS A 23 5.87 -10.72 15.10
C LYS A 23 6.81 -10.12 16.14
N GLY A 24 6.28 -9.92 17.36
CA GLY A 24 7.10 -9.53 18.50
C GLY A 24 7.58 -8.09 18.52
N VAL A 25 7.05 -7.22 17.65
CA VAL A 25 7.41 -5.81 17.62
C VAL A 25 6.52 -4.98 18.53
N LYS A 26 6.96 -3.79 18.87
CA LYS A 26 6.25 -2.89 19.78
C LYS A 26 4.86 -2.56 19.26
N GLY A 27 3.87 -2.64 20.13
CA GLY A 27 2.49 -2.33 19.79
C GLY A 27 1.66 -3.52 19.31
N GLU A 28 2.25 -4.71 19.21
CA GLU A 28 1.52 -5.91 18.83
C GLU A 28 0.35 -6.16 19.77
N GLY A 29 -0.83 -6.40 19.20
CA GLY A 29 -2.04 -6.68 19.96
C GLY A 29 -2.83 -5.44 20.39
N LEU A 30 -2.35 -4.25 20.12
CA LEU A 30 -3.13 -3.04 20.41
C LEU A 30 -4.42 -3.00 19.59
N VAL A 31 -5.43 -2.36 20.16
CA VAL A 31 -6.75 -2.18 19.54
C VAL A 31 -7.02 -0.68 19.39
N PHE A 32 -7.38 -0.26 18.20
CA PHE A 32 -7.65 1.14 17.89
C PHE A 32 -9.10 1.33 17.42
N TYR A 33 -9.72 2.43 17.85
CA TYR A 33 -11.07 2.78 17.45
C TYR A 33 -11.14 3.39 16.04
N GLY A 34 -9.99 3.77 15.48
CA GLY A 34 -9.91 4.30 14.13
C GLY A 34 -8.47 4.47 13.67
N PRO A 35 -8.27 4.72 12.37
CA PRO A 35 -6.93 4.89 11.80
C PRO A 35 -6.15 6.06 12.42
N GLU A 36 -6.82 7.14 12.79
CA GLU A 36 -6.17 8.31 13.39
C GLU A 36 -5.46 7.97 14.69
N GLU A 37 -6.10 7.18 15.53
CA GLU A 37 -5.53 6.72 16.81
C GLU A 37 -4.29 5.84 16.56
N ALA A 38 -4.35 4.98 15.56
CA ALA A 38 -3.22 4.13 15.18
C ALA A 38 -2.04 4.95 14.65
N ILE A 39 -2.33 5.96 13.84
CA ILE A 39 -1.30 6.85 13.29
C ILE A 39 -0.62 7.66 14.40
N ILE A 40 -1.38 8.14 15.38
CA ILE A 40 -0.83 8.82 16.55
C ILE A 40 0.10 7.88 17.31
N ALA A 41 -0.31 6.64 17.55
CA ALA A 41 0.52 5.66 18.24
C ALA A 41 1.83 5.40 17.49
N TYR A 42 1.77 5.33 16.17
CA TYR A 42 2.96 5.19 15.34
C TYR A 42 3.89 6.41 15.46
N ASN A 43 3.34 7.62 15.33
CA ASN A 43 4.11 8.86 15.41
C ASN A 43 4.75 9.05 16.78
N GLU A 44 4.09 8.61 17.84
CA GLU A 44 4.61 8.65 19.21
C GLU A 44 5.53 7.46 19.53
N LYS A 45 5.81 6.62 18.56
CA LYS A 45 6.64 5.41 18.71
C LYS A 45 6.11 4.41 19.74
N ARG A 46 4.79 4.38 19.92
CA ARG A 46 4.12 3.37 20.76
C ARG A 46 3.77 2.10 19.99
N ALA A 47 3.78 2.17 18.66
CA ALA A 47 3.52 1.03 17.80
C ALA A 47 4.48 1.06 16.61
N ASP A 48 5.08 -0.09 16.35
CA ASP A 48 5.97 -0.30 15.19
C ASP A 48 5.14 -0.39 13.92
N LEU A 49 5.74 0.00 12.80
CA LEU A 49 5.12 -0.05 11.47
C LEU A 49 4.55 -1.44 11.15
N HIS A 50 5.24 -2.49 11.56
CA HIS A 50 4.91 -3.88 11.24
C HIS A 50 4.04 -4.56 12.29
N ALA A 51 3.62 -3.84 13.34
CA ALA A 51 2.85 -4.41 14.43
C ALA A 51 1.49 -4.89 13.94
N GLU A 52 1.16 -6.13 14.27
CA GLU A 52 -0.18 -6.69 14.06
C GLU A 52 -1.12 -6.17 15.14
N VAL A 53 -2.14 -5.44 14.72
CA VAL A 53 -3.09 -4.74 15.59
C VAL A 53 -4.52 -4.98 15.11
N LYS A 54 -5.47 -4.58 15.94
CA LYS A 54 -6.89 -4.52 15.56
C LYS A 54 -7.27 -3.06 15.40
N CYS A 55 -8.01 -2.74 14.35
CA CYS A 55 -8.44 -1.37 14.09
C CYS A 55 -9.82 -1.33 13.46
N MET A 56 -10.66 -0.42 13.95
CA MET A 56 -11.91 -0.10 13.26
C MET A 56 -11.57 0.66 12.00
N VAL A 57 -11.98 0.14 10.86
CA VAL A 57 -11.68 0.74 9.56
C VAL A 57 -12.95 0.83 8.72
N ASN A 58 -12.95 1.77 7.77
CA ASN A 58 -13.99 1.85 6.77
C ASN A 58 -13.67 0.87 5.66
N ASP A 59 -14.67 0.12 5.26
CA ASP A 59 -14.57 -0.88 4.21
C ASP A 59 -15.86 -0.85 3.37
N ILE A 60 -15.90 -1.69 2.36
CA ILE A 60 -17.06 -1.88 1.50
C ILE A 60 -17.48 -3.34 1.62
N ASP A 61 -18.76 -3.57 1.87
CA ASP A 61 -19.28 -4.93 1.97
C ASP A 61 -19.54 -5.55 0.60
N GLU A 62 -19.98 -6.79 0.60
CA GLU A 62 -20.29 -7.54 -0.63
C GLU A 62 -21.40 -6.91 -1.48
N ASN A 63 -22.22 -6.05 -0.89
CA ASN A 63 -23.28 -5.30 -1.57
C ASN A 63 -22.82 -3.92 -2.06
N GLY A 64 -21.55 -3.59 -1.90
CA GLY A 64 -21.01 -2.30 -2.29
C GLY A 64 -21.29 -1.17 -1.31
N GLN A 65 -21.80 -1.47 -0.12
CA GLN A 65 -22.13 -0.45 0.89
C GLN A 65 -20.95 -0.20 1.81
N ARG A 66 -20.83 1.06 2.24
CA ARG A 66 -19.78 1.45 3.19
C ARG A 66 -20.14 0.96 4.58
N VAL A 67 -19.18 0.31 5.21
CA VAL A 67 -19.32 -0.25 6.57
C VAL A 67 -18.11 0.10 7.40
N SER A 68 -18.30 0.14 8.72
CA SER A 68 -17.20 0.28 9.67
C SER A 68 -17.04 -1.06 10.38
N VAL A 69 -15.86 -1.66 10.26
CA VAL A 69 -15.59 -3.00 10.78
C VAL A 69 -14.26 -3.07 11.51
N LEU A 70 -14.18 -3.92 12.51
CA LEU A 70 -12.94 -4.20 13.22
C LEU A 70 -12.15 -5.24 12.42
N LYS A 71 -10.93 -4.89 12.04
CA LYS A 71 -10.06 -5.80 11.29
C LYS A 71 -8.75 -6.07 12.00
N ASP A 72 -8.26 -7.29 11.84
CA ASP A 72 -6.88 -7.64 12.15
C ASP A 72 -6.01 -7.12 10.99
N THR A 73 -5.10 -6.22 11.30
CA THR A 73 -4.31 -5.52 10.29
C THR A 73 -2.93 -5.15 10.84
N THR A 74 -2.21 -4.28 10.18
CA THR A 74 -0.95 -3.73 10.67
C THR A 74 -0.97 -2.22 10.60
N ILE A 75 -0.09 -1.58 11.38
CA ILE A 75 0.08 -0.13 11.32
C ILE A 75 0.41 0.32 9.90
N GLY A 76 1.31 -0.38 9.21
CA GLY A 76 1.69 -0.03 7.84
C GLY A 76 0.53 -0.09 6.85
N ARG A 77 -0.34 -1.10 6.98
CA ARG A 77 -1.54 -1.20 6.12
C ARG A 77 -2.53 -0.09 6.43
N ILE A 78 -2.67 0.29 7.69
CA ILE A 78 -3.51 1.43 8.08
C ILE A 78 -2.99 2.71 7.42
N LEU A 79 -1.67 2.93 7.46
CA LEU A 79 -1.04 4.09 6.80
C LEU A 79 -1.25 4.06 5.28
N PHE A 80 -1.04 2.91 4.66
CA PHE A 80 -1.26 2.76 3.22
C PHE A 80 -2.70 3.09 2.82
N ASN A 81 -3.67 2.64 3.61
CA ASN A 81 -5.08 2.87 3.30
C ASN A 81 -5.50 4.34 3.41
N GLN A 82 -4.67 5.21 3.99
CA GLN A 82 -4.95 6.64 3.99
C GLN A 82 -4.88 7.24 2.57
N VAL A 83 -4.19 6.59 1.66
CA VAL A 83 -4.07 7.05 0.27
C VAL A 83 -4.92 6.24 -0.71
N VAL A 84 -5.52 5.15 -0.27
CA VAL A 84 -6.43 4.34 -1.10
C VAL A 84 -7.78 5.04 -1.20
N PRO A 85 -8.33 5.23 -2.41
CA PRO A 85 -9.68 5.80 -2.55
C PRO A 85 -10.74 4.97 -1.81
N GLU A 86 -11.69 5.65 -1.19
CA GLU A 86 -12.74 5.00 -0.39
C GLU A 86 -13.55 3.97 -1.18
N GLU A 87 -13.74 4.21 -2.47
CA GLU A 87 -14.50 3.34 -3.35
C GLU A 87 -13.91 1.94 -3.50
N VAL A 88 -12.61 1.79 -3.20
CA VAL A 88 -11.90 0.50 -3.30
C VAL A 88 -12.17 -0.41 -2.11
N GLY A 89 -12.42 0.18 -0.93
CA GLY A 89 -12.49 -0.55 0.33
C GLY A 89 -11.12 -0.65 1.02
N TYR A 90 -11.06 -1.43 2.08
CA TYR A 90 -9.83 -1.55 2.88
C TYR A 90 -8.92 -2.64 2.32
N ILE A 91 -7.70 -2.26 2.00
CA ILE A 91 -6.67 -3.17 1.49
C ILE A 91 -5.90 -3.74 2.67
N ASN A 92 -6.01 -5.05 2.88
CA ASN A 92 -5.44 -5.72 4.05
C ASN A 92 -4.53 -6.88 3.66
N THR A 93 -3.62 -6.63 2.74
CA THR A 93 -2.66 -7.63 2.27
C THR A 93 -1.27 -7.05 2.22
N VAL A 94 -0.28 -7.92 2.19
CA VAL A 94 1.10 -7.51 1.84
C VAL A 94 1.09 -7.08 0.37
N LEU A 95 1.63 -5.90 0.10
CA LEU A 95 1.64 -5.39 -1.26
C LEU A 95 2.82 -5.93 -2.05
N THR A 96 2.47 -6.60 -3.11
CA THR A 96 3.39 -7.04 -4.15
C THR A 96 3.10 -6.23 -5.40
N LYS A 97 3.88 -6.42 -6.44
CA LYS A 97 3.60 -5.82 -7.72
C LYS A 97 2.23 -6.24 -8.27
N LYS A 98 1.88 -7.50 -8.10
CA LYS A 98 0.58 -8.01 -8.53
C LYS A 98 -0.56 -7.32 -7.81
N SER A 99 -0.48 -7.23 -6.47
CA SER A 99 -1.53 -6.57 -5.70
C SER A 99 -1.66 -5.10 -6.05
N LEU A 100 -0.56 -4.40 -6.26
CA LEU A 100 -0.59 -2.98 -6.64
C LEU A 100 -1.25 -2.81 -8.01
N ARG A 101 -0.92 -3.66 -8.97
CA ARG A 101 -1.57 -3.66 -10.28
C ARG A 101 -3.08 -3.86 -10.16
N ASP A 102 -3.49 -4.83 -9.36
CA ASP A 102 -4.91 -5.13 -9.15
C ASP A 102 -5.63 -3.95 -8.50
N ILE A 103 -5.00 -3.30 -7.52
CA ILE A 103 -5.55 -2.10 -6.88
C ILE A 103 -5.69 -0.96 -7.88
N ILE A 104 -4.70 -0.71 -8.71
CA ILE A 104 -4.76 0.33 -9.74
C ILE A 104 -5.92 0.07 -10.69
N ALA A 105 -6.12 -1.18 -11.12
CA ALA A 105 -7.23 -1.55 -11.98
C ALA A 105 -8.58 -1.28 -11.31
N VAL A 106 -8.71 -1.59 -10.03
CA VAL A 106 -9.94 -1.34 -9.27
C VAL A 106 -10.18 0.17 -9.10
N VAL A 107 -9.14 0.95 -8.81
CA VAL A 107 -9.24 2.42 -8.71
C VAL A 107 -9.70 3.00 -10.05
N MET A 108 -9.12 2.54 -11.15
CA MET A 108 -9.52 2.99 -12.48
C MET A 108 -11.00 2.71 -12.75
N LYS A 109 -11.44 1.51 -12.45
CA LYS A 109 -12.83 1.08 -12.69
C LYS A 109 -13.83 1.82 -11.81
N LYS A 110 -13.53 1.99 -10.53
CA LYS A 110 -14.47 2.53 -9.55
C LYS A 110 -14.39 4.03 -9.35
N ALA A 111 -13.22 4.63 -9.57
CA ALA A 111 -12.98 6.02 -9.23
C ALA A 111 -12.44 6.87 -10.39
N GLY A 112 -11.96 6.24 -11.45
CA GLY A 112 -11.55 6.93 -12.69
C GLY A 112 -10.06 7.26 -12.75
N ALA A 113 -9.64 7.73 -13.93
CA ALA A 113 -8.23 8.00 -14.25
C ALA A 113 -7.60 9.08 -13.36
N ASP A 114 -8.36 10.12 -13.00
CA ASP A 114 -7.87 11.19 -12.14
C ASP A 114 -7.51 10.66 -10.75
N LYS A 115 -8.29 9.73 -10.25
CA LYS A 115 -8.02 9.08 -8.95
C LYS A 115 -6.84 8.14 -9.02
N VAL A 116 -6.60 7.50 -10.16
CA VAL A 116 -5.39 6.68 -10.36
C VAL A 116 -4.15 7.56 -10.28
N ALA A 117 -4.15 8.68 -10.98
CA ALA A 117 -3.01 9.62 -10.96
C ALA A 117 -2.76 10.14 -9.55
N ALA A 118 -3.82 10.55 -8.84
CA ALA A 118 -3.72 11.02 -7.46
C ALA A 118 -3.20 9.92 -6.53
N PHE A 119 -3.69 8.71 -6.68
CA PHE A 119 -3.26 7.55 -5.89
C PHE A 119 -1.76 7.26 -6.07
N LEU A 120 -1.27 7.27 -7.31
CA LEU A 120 0.15 7.05 -7.59
C LEU A 120 1.03 8.16 -7.01
N ASP A 121 0.59 9.41 -7.10
CA ASP A 121 1.29 10.54 -6.47
C ASP A 121 1.29 10.42 -4.95
N ASP A 122 0.18 10.03 -4.35
CA ASP A 122 0.07 9.87 -2.92
C ASP A 122 0.96 8.75 -2.39
N ILE A 123 1.06 7.64 -3.13
CA ILE A 123 2.01 6.55 -2.81
C ILE A 123 3.44 7.06 -2.79
N LYS A 124 3.83 7.80 -3.81
CA LYS A 124 5.15 8.40 -3.91
C LYS A 124 5.43 9.33 -2.74
N ASN A 125 4.49 10.23 -2.43
CA ASN A 125 4.62 11.18 -1.34
C ASN A 125 4.63 10.50 0.03
N MET A 126 3.85 9.45 0.19
CA MET A 126 3.83 8.66 1.43
C MET A 126 5.19 8.02 1.69
N GLY A 127 5.77 7.39 0.70
CA GLY A 127 7.10 6.79 0.80
C GLY A 127 8.16 7.84 1.18
N TYR A 128 8.08 8.99 0.56
CA TYR A 128 8.99 10.10 0.83
C TYR A 128 8.84 10.62 2.27
N ARG A 129 7.61 10.86 2.71
CA ARG A 129 7.33 11.31 4.08
C ARG A 129 7.81 10.29 5.12
N MET A 130 7.60 9.03 4.89
CA MET A 130 8.01 7.98 5.82
C MET A 130 9.52 7.89 5.93
N ALA A 131 10.25 8.07 4.82
CA ALA A 131 11.69 8.11 4.82
C ALA A 131 12.23 9.30 5.65
N PHE A 132 11.54 10.44 5.60
CA PHE A 132 11.94 11.63 6.35
C PHE A 132 11.58 11.58 7.84
N GLN A 133 10.36 11.14 8.16
CA GLN A 133 9.82 11.23 9.53
C GLN A 133 10.30 10.12 10.45
N GLY A 134 10.63 8.97 9.91
CA GLY A 134 10.82 7.78 10.71
C GLY A 134 12.24 7.29 10.88
N GLY A 135 13.19 7.95 10.25
CA GLY A 135 14.48 7.27 10.15
C GLY A 135 14.28 5.87 9.56
N LEU A 136 13.30 5.72 8.69
CA LEU A 136 13.14 4.53 7.88
C LEU A 136 14.31 4.49 6.92
N SER A 137 15.43 4.02 7.44
CA SER A 137 16.50 3.59 6.57
C SER A 137 15.98 2.33 5.86
N PHE A 138 15.54 2.52 4.65
CA PHE A 138 15.25 1.39 3.78
C PHE A 138 16.53 0.66 3.45
N ASN A 139 16.97 -0.19 4.36
CA ASN A 139 17.92 -1.20 3.95
C ASN A 139 17.12 -2.38 3.41
N LEU A 140 16.73 -2.27 2.15
CA LEU A 140 15.96 -3.32 1.47
C LEU A 140 16.71 -4.65 1.46
N ASP A 141 18.02 -4.61 1.47
CA ASP A 141 18.85 -5.82 1.51
C ASP A 141 18.76 -6.55 2.85
N ALA A 142 18.45 -5.83 3.93
CA ALA A 142 18.25 -6.43 5.25
C ALA A 142 16.83 -6.96 5.46
N VAL A 143 15.85 -6.48 4.69
CA VAL A 143 14.42 -6.77 4.88
C VAL A 143 13.94 -7.90 3.98
N ILE A 144 14.50 -8.01 2.79
CA ILE A 144 14.05 -8.96 1.76
C ILE A 144 15.24 -9.85 1.40
N ILE A 145 15.05 -11.16 1.44
CA ILE A 145 16.09 -12.11 0.98
C ILE A 145 16.36 -11.85 -0.51
N PRO A 146 17.62 -12.03 -0.97
CA PRO A 146 18.00 -11.70 -2.34
C PRO A 146 17.12 -12.32 -3.42
N GLU A 147 16.70 -13.54 -3.24
CA GLU A 147 15.83 -14.26 -4.18
C GLU A 147 14.45 -13.63 -4.29
N GLU A 148 13.85 -13.24 -3.15
CA GLU A 148 12.57 -12.55 -3.13
C GLU A 148 12.67 -11.16 -3.75
N LYS A 149 13.80 -10.48 -3.50
CA LYS A 149 14.07 -9.16 -4.06
C LYS A 149 14.09 -9.20 -5.59
N GLU A 150 14.81 -10.15 -6.16
CA GLU A 150 14.89 -10.31 -7.61
C GLU A 150 13.53 -10.61 -8.22
N LYS A 151 12.80 -11.52 -7.60
CA LYS A 151 11.46 -11.89 -8.04
C LYS A 151 10.49 -10.71 -8.01
N LEU A 152 10.48 -9.95 -6.90
CA LEU A 152 9.64 -8.77 -6.76
C LEU A 152 9.98 -7.71 -7.80
N VAL A 153 11.26 -7.48 -8.03
CA VAL A 153 11.74 -6.54 -9.03
C VAL A 153 11.32 -6.97 -10.42
N GLN A 154 11.47 -8.23 -10.76
CA GLN A 154 11.08 -8.74 -12.08
C GLN A 154 9.57 -8.66 -12.28
N GLU A 155 8.80 -9.10 -11.30
CA GLU A 155 7.35 -8.95 -11.34
C GLU A 155 6.96 -7.48 -11.47
N GLY A 156 7.72 -6.60 -10.76
CA GLY A 156 7.62 -5.15 -10.83
C GLY A 156 7.68 -4.66 -12.27
N TYR A 157 8.67 -5.04 -13.02
CA TYR A 157 8.86 -4.64 -14.40
C TYR A 157 7.75 -5.14 -15.32
N ASP A 158 7.51 -6.45 -15.27
CA ASP A 158 6.59 -7.09 -16.19
C ASP A 158 5.19 -6.46 -16.13
N ARG A 159 4.75 -6.16 -14.91
CA ARG A 159 3.42 -5.60 -14.70
C ARG A 159 3.33 -4.10 -14.89
N SER A 160 4.40 -3.39 -14.57
CA SER A 160 4.48 -1.96 -14.86
C SER A 160 4.34 -1.71 -16.35
N ASP A 161 5.06 -2.47 -17.15
CA ASP A 161 5.00 -2.39 -18.59
C ASP A 161 3.61 -2.74 -19.12
N ALA A 162 3.00 -3.80 -18.57
CA ALA A 162 1.65 -4.20 -18.94
C ALA A 162 0.60 -3.13 -18.58
N ILE A 163 0.70 -2.52 -17.40
CA ILE A 163 -0.23 -1.46 -16.96
C ILE A 163 -0.10 -0.24 -17.88
N MET A 164 1.13 0.18 -18.15
CA MET A 164 1.37 1.35 -19.01
C MET A 164 0.91 1.09 -20.43
N GLU A 165 1.13 -0.11 -20.94
CA GLU A 165 0.65 -0.51 -22.25
C GLU A 165 -0.87 -0.49 -22.32
N ASP A 166 -1.55 -1.10 -21.36
CA ASP A 166 -3.00 -1.11 -21.28
C ASP A 166 -3.56 0.32 -21.18
N TYR A 167 -2.94 1.16 -20.38
CA TYR A 167 -3.33 2.56 -20.23
C TYR A 167 -3.18 3.34 -21.53
N ASN A 168 -2.03 3.20 -22.20
CA ASN A 168 -1.74 3.87 -23.46
C ASN A 168 -2.67 3.41 -24.60
N MET A 169 -3.09 2.15 -24.55
CA MET A 169 -4.03 1.59 -25.53
C MET A 169 -5.49 1.90 -25.21
N GLY A 170 -5.77 2.55 -24.07
CA GLY A 170 -7.11 2.88 -23.67
C GLY A 170 -7.94 1.69 -23.21
N LEU A 171 -7.31 0.57 -22.86
CA LEU A 171 -8.00 -0.62 -22.39
C LEU A 171 -8.48 -0.49 -20.95
N ILE A 172 -7.86 0.40 -20.18
CA ILE A 172 -8.28 0.75 -18.82
C ILE A 172 -9.00 2.08 -18.90
N THR A 173 -10.33 2.07 -18.80
CA THR A 173 -11.17 3.26 -18.90
C THR A 173 -12.13 3.37 -17.71
N ASN A 174 -12.70 4.56 -17.54
CA ASN A 174 -13.68 4.82 -16.48
C ASN A 174 -15.01 4.08 -16.69
N ASN A 175 -15.26 3.57 -17.87
CA ASN A 175 -16.53 2.93 -18.23
C ASN A 175 -16.47 1.39 -18.12
N GLU A 176 -15.35 0.88 -17.78
CA GLU A 176 -15.13 -0.54 -17.57
C GLU A 176 -14.97 -0.87 -16.08
#